data_2c7adf86793b532e9a1b6989e9df8a3e
#
_entry.id   2c7adf86793b532e9a1b6989e9df8a3e
#
_cell.length_a   1.000
_cell.length_b   1.000
_cell.length_c   1.000
_cell.angle_alpha   90.00
_cell.angle_beta   90.00
_cell.angle_gamma   90.00
#
_symmetry.space_group_name_H-M   'P 1'
#
loop_
_entity.id
_entity.type
_entity.pdbx_description
1 polymer ?
#
loop_
_entity_poly.entity_id
_entity_poly.type
_entity_poly.pdbx_seq_one_letter_code
_entity_poly.pdbx_strand_id
1 'polypeptide(L)'
;MAVPRFADEQGEPDLMNSNQPVFLIPSELRDALRRARHVVVLTGAGISAESGVPTFRDVMTGLWAQYHPQDLATPQAFARNPQLVWEWYAWRRELVSKVEPNAGHRALAELERHVPHFTLITQNVDGLHQRAGSQNVVEIHGNIMRTQCFEERTVVERWEETGEVPPRCPNCGGPLRPDVVWFGEALPEQAFNEATGASLACDVFLSVGTSGIVEPAASLPHVALRRGARVALVNLEETPLLSENVDFLRGPAGSVLPALVQETWPREW
;
A
#
# COMPACT_ATOMS: atom_id res chain seq x y z
N MET A 1 16.03 -68.37 28.47
CA MET A 1 16.17 -66.95 28.86
C MET A 1 15.34 -66.12 27.86
N ALA A 2 14.23 -65.63 28.30
CA ALA A 2 13.29 -64.84 27.45
C ALA A 2 13.62 -63.38 27.51
N VAL A 3 13.70 -62.72 26.36
CA VAL A 3 13.91 -61.28 26.21
C VAL A 3 12.52 -60.61 26.22
N PRO A 4 12.26 -59.55 27.04
CA PRO A 4 10.99 -58.86 27.03
C PRO A 4 10.89 -57.91 25.81
N ARG A 5 9.72 -57.95 25.16
CA ARG A 5 9.29 -56.96 24.16
C ARG A 5 8.94 -55.68 24.85
N PHE A 6 9.50 -54.55 24.39
CA PHE A 6 9.06 -53.19 24.75
C PHE A 6 7.81 -52.83 23.94
N ALA A 7 6.86 -52.26 24.66
CA ALA A 7 5.58 -51.79 24.12
C ALA A 7 5.76 -50.50 23.29
N ASP A 8 4.95 -50.41 22.22
CA ASP A 8 4.80 -49.24 21.37
C ASP A 8 4.29 -48.02 22.21
N GLU A 9 5.08 -46.98 22.28
CA GLU A 9 4.57 -45.67 22.68
C GLU A 9 3.82 -45.08 21.51
N GLN A 10 2.51 -44.94 21.70
CA GLN A 10 1.61 -44.19 20.81
C GLN A 10 1.99 -42.73 20.87
N GLY A 11 2.46 -42.16 19.76
CA GLY A 11 2.73 -40.78 19.60
C GLY A 11 1.43 -39.97 19.77
N GLU A 12 1.43 -39.06 20.74
CA GLU A 12 0.41 -38.05 20.86
C GLU A 12 0.37 -37.18 19.59
N PRO A 13 -0.83 -36.79 19.10
CA PRO A 13 -0.92 -35.91 17.95
C PRO A 13 -0.34 -34.55 18.34
N ASP A 14 0.63 -34.09 17.55
CA ASP A 14 1.26 -32.80 17.63
C ASP A 14 0.19 -31.71 17.53
N LEU A 15 -0.20 -31.14 18.69
CA LEU A 15 -1.10 -30.01 18.76
C LEU A 15 -0.36 -28.81 18.15
N MET A 16 -0.55 -28.61 16.86
CA MET A 16 -0.08 -27.46 16.13
C MET A 16 -0.37 -26.20 16.92
N ASN A 17 0.69 -25.51 17.25
CA ASN A 17 0.76 -24.26 17.99
C ASN A 17 -0.01 -23.16 17.24
N SER A 18 -1.31 -23.05 17.46
CA SER A 18 -2.18 -22.02 16.90
C SER A 18 -2.07 -20.72 17.67
N ASN A 19 -0.87 -20.16 17.72
CA ASN A 19 -0.63 -18.83 18.33
C ASN A 19 -0.76 -17.70 17.30
N GLN A 20 -1.68 -17.85 16.33
CA GLN A 20 -2.07 -16.73 15.48
C GLN A 20 -3.03 -15.84 16.25
N PRO A 21 -2.81 -14.51 16.24
CA PRO A 21 -3.76 -13.59 16.87
C PRO A 21 -5.13 -13.75 16.22
N VAL A 22 -6.15 -14.02 17.04
CA VAL A 22 -7.54 -14.10 16.57
C VAL A 22 -8.03 -12.65 16.41
N PHE A 23 -8.24 -12.22 15.19
CA PHE A 23 -8.86 -10.93 14.90
C PHE A 23 -10.38 -11.08 14.95
N LEU A 24 -11.05 -10.19 15.67
CA LEU A 24 -12.51 -10.16 15.67
C LEU A 24 -12.99 -9.43 14.40
N ILE A 25 -13.31 -10.19 13.37
CA ILE A 25 -13.84 -9.65 12.11
C ILE A 25 -15.37 -9.70 12.18
N PRO A 26 -16.06 -8.53 12.13
CA PRO A 26 -17.51 -8.48 12.20
C PRO A 26 -18.18 -9.33 11.11
N SER A 27 -19.19 -10.12 11.48
CA SER A 27 -19.97 -10.93 10.55
C SER A 27 -20.60 -10.09 9.45
N GLU A 28 -21.10 -8.91 9.82
CA GLU A 28 -21.72 -7.95 8.91
C GLU A 28 -20.76 -7.44 7.84
N LEU A 29 -19.46 -7.25 8.18
CA LEU A 29 -18.42 -6.87 7.20
C LEU A 29 -18.15 -8.03 6.23
N ARG A 30 -18.00 -9.26 6.74
CA ARG A 30 -17.81 -10.45 5.90
C ARG A 30 -18.98 -10.66 4.95
N ASP A 31 -20.21 -10.50 5.44
CA ASP A 31 -21.41 -10.61 4.65
C ASP A 31 -21.55 -9.48 3.62
N ALA A 32 -21.13 -8.25 3.97
CA ALA A 32 -21.07 -7.14 3.03
C ALA A 32 -20.06 -7.44 1.90
N LEU A 33 -18.86 -7.93 2.23
CA LEU A 33 -17.85 -8.32 1.25
C LEU A 33 -18.33 -9.41 0.29
N ARG A 34 -19.01 -10.47 0.82
CA ARG A 34 -19.56 -11.55 -0.01
C ARG A 34 -20.64 -11.08 -0.99
N ARG A 35 -21.41 -10.06 -0.63
CA ARG A 35 -22.47 -9.49 -1.46
C ARG A 35 -22.01 -8.32 -2.31
N ALA A 36 -20.83 -7.78 -2.06
CA ALA A 36 -20.32 -6.62 -2.75
C ALA A 36 -20.15 -6.89 -4.25
N ARG A 37 -20.59 -5.97 -5.06
CA ARG A 37 -20.32 -5.94 -6.52
C ARG A 37 -19.05 -5.12 -6.79
N HIS A 38 -18.77 -4.13 -5.96
CA HIS A 38 -17.57 -3.30 -6.07
C HIS A 38 -16.94 -3.08 -4.71
N VAL A 39 -15.70 -3.53 -4.54
CA VAL A 39 -14.87 -3.27 -3.36
C VAL A 39 -13.76 -2.30 -3.73
N VAL A 40 -13.59 -1.26 -2.92
CA VAL A 40 -12.48 -0.31 -3.02
C VAL A 40 -11.58 -0.44 -1.81
N VAL A 41 -10.28 -0.41 -2.04
CA VAL A 41 -9.28 -0.39 -0.98
C VAL A 41 -8.39 0.84 -1.15
N LEU A 42 -8.22 1.63 -0.09
CA LEU A 42 -7.22 2.71 -0.04
C LEU A 42 -6.07 2.25 0.85
N THR A 43 -4.85 2.24 0.33
CA THR A 43 -3.66 1.86 1.11
C THR A 43 -2.71 3.04 1.32
N GLY A 44 -2.03 3.04 2.48
CA GLY A 44 -0.94 3.94 2.81
C GLY A 44 0.31 3.18 3.26
N ALA A 45 1.33 3.88 3.72
CA ALA A 45 2.65 3.33 4.02
C ALA A 45 2.64 2.21 5.09
N GLY A 46 1.61 2.17 5.95
CA GLY A 46 1.47 1.16 6.99
C GLY A 46 1.38 -0.28 6.46
N ILE A 47 0.81 -0.50 5.25
CA ILE A 47 0.79 -1.85 4.66
C ILE A 47 2.20 -2.31 4.23
N SER A 48 3.07 -1.40 3.83
CA SER A 48 4.43 -1.71 3.35
C SER A 48 5.47 -1.77 4.46
N ALA A 49 5.13 -1.32 5.68
CA ALA A 49 6.04 -1.33 6.83
C ALA A 49 6.53 -2.76 7.17
N GLU A 50 5.63 -3.76 7.09
CA GLU A 50 5.97 -5.16 7.32
C GLU A 50 6.83 -5.79 6.20
N SER A 51 6.93 -5.14 5.06
CA SER A 51 7.88 -5.49 3.99
C SER A 51 9.27 -4.89 4.21
N GLY A 52 9.45 -4.06 5.25
CA GLY A 52 10.70 -3.34 5.52
C GLY A 52 10.83 -2.03 4.74
N VAL A 53 9.76 -1.55 4.10
CA VAL A 53 9.74 -0.19 3.54
C VAL A 53 9.44 0.78 4.67
N PRO A 54 10.38 1.67 5.04
CA PRO A 54 10.15 2.65 6.09
C PRO A 54 8.96 3.54 5.74
N THR A 55 8.10 3.82 6.71
CA THR A 55 7.06 4.84 6.50
C THR A 55 7.72 6.20 6.25
N PHE A 56 6.96 7.13 5.67
CA PHE A 56 7.50 8.48 5.39
C PHE A 56 7.99 9.21 6.67
N ARG A 57 7.55 8.77 7.85
CA ARG A 57 7.99 9.30 9.15
C ARG A 57 9.29 8.68 9.65
N ASP A 58 9.59 7.44 9.24
CA ASP A 58 10.71 6.63 9.76
C ASP A 58 11.97 6.69 8.87
N VAL A 59 11.91 7.40 7.75
CA VAL A 59 12.84 7.27 6.61
C VAL A 59 14.27 7.71 6.90
N MET A 60 14.53 8.39 8.01
CA MET A 60 15.79 9.11 8.15
C MET A 60 16.84 8.35 8.94
N THR A 61 17.60 7.50 8.25
CA THR A 61 18.77 6.81 8.79
C THR A 61 20.02 7.10 7.95
N GLY A 62 21.20 6.94 8.54
CA GLY A 62 22.48 7.09 7.84
C GLY A 62 22.71 8.53 7.33
N LEU A 63 23.15 8.66 6.09
CA LEU A 63 23.45 9.95 5.45
C LEU A 63 22.26 10.90 5.37
N TRP A 64 21.04 10.36 5.41
CA TRP A 64 19.80 11.12 5.25
C TRP A 64 19.18 11.56 6.57
N ALA A 65 19.73 11.14 7.71
CA ALA A 65 19.22 11.45 9.06
C ALA A 65 19.13 12.96 9.38
N GLN A 66 19.89 13.78 8.66
CA GLN A 66 19.89 15.24 8.79
C GLN A 66 18.81 15.96 7.98
N TYR A 67 18.06 15.24 7.13
CA TYR A 67 17.04 15.85 6.27
C TYR A 67 15.66 15.41 6.72
N HIS A 68 14.68 16.28 6.63
CA HIS A 68 13.28 15.90 6.73
C HIS A 68 12.75 15.52 5.34
N PRO A 69 12.03 14.39 5.18
CA PRO A 69 11.47 13.97 3.89
C PRO A 69 10.65 15.06 3.19
N GLN A 70 9.92 15.84 3.98
CA GLN A 70 9.13 16.97 3.49
C GLN A 70 9.99 18.08 2.88
N ASP A 71 11.25 18.22 3.32
CA ASP A 71 12.17 19.22 2.78
C ASP A 71 12.82 18.77 1.47
N LEU A 72 12.85 17.46 1.19
CA LEU A 72 13.39 16.88 -0.04
C LEU A 72 12.30 16.60 -1.09
N ALA A 73 11.12 16.18 -0.66
CA ALA A 73 10.01 15.83 -1.54
C ALA A 73 9.16 17.06 -1.93
N THR A 74 9.78 18.09 -2.50
CA THR A 74 9.12 19.30 -3.01
C THR A 74 9.75 19.76 -4.33
N PRO A 75 8.98 20.42 -5.23
CA PRO A 75 9.52 21.03 -6.44
C PRO A 75 10.61 22.06 -6.14
N GLN A 76 10.46 22.79 -5.05
CA GLN A 76 11.41 23.82 -4.61
C GLN A 76 12.75 23.21 -4.18
N ALA A 77 12.73 22.07 -3.48
CA ALA A 77 13.95 21.35 -3.11
C ALA A 77 14.70 20.88 -4.36
N PHE A 78 13.97 20.29 -5.32
CA PHE A 78 14.55 19.84 -6.57
C PHE A 78 15.12 21.01 -7.40
N ALA A 79 14.42 22.14 -7.51
CA ALA A 79 14.91 23.32 -8.21
C ALA A 79 16.19 23.90 -7.58
N ARG A 80 16.35 23.81 -6.26
CA ARG A 80 17.55 24.27 -5.54
C ARG A 80 18.74 23.33 -5.68
N ASN A 81 18.49 22.04 -5.58
CA ASN A 81 19.52 21.01 -5.62
C ASN A 81 18.98 19.72 -6.26
N PRO A 82 18.89 19.66 -7.60
CA PRO A 82 18.36 18.51 -8.31
C PRO A 82 19.14 17.22 -8.03
N GLN A 83 20.48 17.34 -7.92
CA GLN A 83 21.35 16.21 -7.65
C GLN A 83 21.03 15.56 -6.29
N LEU A 84 20.96 16.35 -5.22
CA LEU A 84 20.64 15.85 -3.88
C LEU A 84 19.31 15.07 -3.85
N VAL A 85 18.26 15.64 -4.46
CA VAL A 85 16.94 15.01 -4.50
C VAL A 85 16.98 13.74 -5.35
N TRP A 86 17.66 13.76 -6.49
CA TRP A 86 17.83 12.57 -7.34
C TRP A 86 18.54 11.44 -6.59
N GLU A 87 19.66 11.73 -5.93
CA GLU A 87 20.44 10.75 -5.16
C GLU A 87 19.62 10.17 -4.00
N TRP A 88 18.83 10.99 -3.31
CA TRP A 88 17.92 10.51 -2.27
C TRP A 88 16.88 9.54 -2.82
N TYR A 89 16.28 9.85 -3.97
CA TYR A 89 15.34 8.94 -4.60
C TYR A 89 16.01 7.70 -5.21
N ALA A 90 17.24 7.80 -5.69
CA ALA A 90 18.02 6.64 -6.14
C ALA A 90 18.26 5.65 -4.99
N TRP A 91 18.67 6.16 -3.82
CA TRP A 91 18.77 5.36 -2.60
C TRP A 91 17.42 4.71 -2.21
N ARG A 92 16.32 5.43 -2.26
CA ARG A 92 14.99 4.87 -1.97
C ARG A 92 14.58 3.79 -2.97
N ARG A 93 14.86 3.98 -4.26
CA ARG A 93 14.63 2.96 -5.30
C ARG A 93 15.38 1.68 -4.97
N GLU A 94 16.63 1.79 -4.55
CA GLU A 94 17.43 0.65 -4.15
C GLU A 94 16.84 -0.09 -2.95
N LEU A 95 16.35 0.62 -1.94
CA LEU A 95 15.65 0.00 -0.79
C LEU A 95 14.40 -0.76 -1.26
N VAL A 96 13.54 -0.10 -2.04
CA VAL A 96 12.28 -0.68 -2.52
C VAL A 96 12.51 -1.89 -3.43
N SER A 97 13.59 -1.89 -4.23
CA SER A 97 13.91 -3.01 -5.11
C SER A 97 14.30 -4.30 -4.37
N LYS A 98 14.78 -4.19 -3.13
CA LYS A 98 15.25 -5.31 -2.30
C LYS A 98 14.18 -5.95 -1.43
N VAL A 99 13.03 -5.31 -1.26
CA VAL A 99 11.95 -5.83 -0.41
C VAL A 99 10.92 -6.60 -1.22
N GLU A 100 10.22 -7.51 -0.53
CA GLU A 100 9.15 -8.32 -1.14
C GLU A 100 7.76 -7.92 -0.60
N PRO A 101 6.69 -8.08 -1.41
CA PRO A 101 5.33 -7.92 -0.92
C PRO A 101 5.07 -8.84 0.28
N ASN A 102 4.46 -8.32 1.33
CA ASN A 102 4.08 -9.11 2.51
C ASN A 102 2.72 -9.80 2.32
N ALA A 103 2.26 -10.49 3.37
CA ALA A 103 1.00 -11.23 3.36
C ALA A 103 -0.22 -10.33 3.13
N GLY A 104 -0.19 -9.06 3.59
CA GLY A 104 -1.26 -8.08 3.37
C GLY A 104 -1.43 -7.73 1.88
N HIS A 105 -0.34 -7.48 1.18
CA HIS A 105 -0.37 -7.23 -0.27
C HIS A 105 -0.94 -8.42 -1.03
N ARG A 106 -0.49 -9.66 -0.68
CA ARG A 106 -1.00 -10.88 -1.31
C ARG A 106 -2.46 -11.13 -1.00
N ALA A 107 -2.92 -10.83 0.22
CA ALA A 107 -4.32 -10.94 0.58
C ALA A 107 -5.22 -9.98 -0.22
N LEU A 108 -4.76 -8.77 -0.52
CA LEU A 108 -5.51 -7.85 -1.39
C LEU A 108 -5.58 -8.35 -2.84
N ALA A 109 -4.49 -8.92 -3.37
CA ALA A 109 -4.50 -9.56 -4.68
C ALA A 109 -5.41 -10.81 -4.73
N GLU A 110 -5.56 -11.54 -3.60
CA GLU A 110 -6.52 -12.63 -3.47
C GLU A 110 -7.96 -12.11 -3.38
N LEU A 111 -8.21 -11.08 -2.58
CA LEU A 111 -9.53 -10.44 -2.44
C LEU A 111 -10.05 -9.96 -3.80
N GLU A 112 -9.20 -9.37 -4.62
CA GLU A 112 -9.53 -8.91 -5.97
C GLU A 112 -10.16 -10.01 -6.83
N ARG A 113 -9.79 -11.28 -6.64
CA ARG A 113 -10.32 -12.43 -7.39
C ARG A 113 -11.71 -12.88 -6.94
N HIS A 114 -12.13 -12.48 -5.75
CA HIS A 114 -13.41 -12.89 -5.16
C HIS A 114 -14.57 -11.95 -5.49
N VAL A 115 -14.29 -10.75 -6.00
CA VAL A 115 -15.32 -9.72 -6.22
C VAL A 115 -15.41 -9.34 -7.69
N PRO A 116 -16.63 -9.00 -8.20
CA PRO A 116 -16.82 -8.66 -9.60
C PRO A 116 -16.04 -7.43 -10.06
N HIS A 117 -15.98 -6.39 -9.22
CA HIS A 117 -15.20 -5.18 -9.44
C HIS A 117 -14.35 -4.87 -8.23
N PHE A 118 -13.09 -4.61 -8.47
CA PHE A 118 -12.12 -4.25 -7.44
C PHE A 118 -11.32 -3.04 -7.88
N THR A 119 -11.10 -2.08 -6.99
CA THR A 119 -10.21 -0.95 -7.22
C THR A 119 -9.30 -0.76 -6.04
N LEU A 120 -7.99 -0.90 -6.24
CA LEU A 120 -6.99 -0.65 -5.24
C LEU A 120 -6.36 0.72 -5.47
N ILE A 121 -6.72 1.68 -4.63
CA ILE A 121 -6.15 3.02 -4.62
C ILE A 121 -4.96 3.00 -3.68
N THR A 122 -3.79 3.43 -4.14
CA THR A 122 -2.61 3.47 -3.27
C THR A 122 -1.96 4.84 -3.22
N GLN A 123 -1.60 5.26 -2.02
CA GLN A 123 -0.74 6.40 -1.74
C GLN A 123 0.75 6.01 -1.81
N ASN A 124 1.03 4.69 -1.83
CA ASN A 124 2.38 4.18 -1.87
C ASN A 124 2.96 4.27 -3.27
N VAL A 125 4.26 4.52 -3.32
CA VAL A 125 5.02 4.67 -4.58
C VAL A 125 5.93 3.47 -4.86
N ASP A 126 5.82 2.41 -4.03
CA ASP A 126 6.76 1.28 -4.01
C ASP A 126 6.49 0.17 -5.05
N GLY A 127 5.31 0.15 -5.64
CA GLY A 127 4.90 -0.88 -6.62
C GLY A 127 4.68 -2.28 -6.03
N LEU A 128 4.60 -2.42 -4.69
CA LEU A 128 4.46 -3.73 -4.05
C LEU A 128 3.11 -4.40 -4.33
N HIS A 129 2.06 -3.63 -4.56
CA HIS A 129 0.74 -4.17 -4.92
C HIS A 129 0.78 -4.92 -6.26
N GLN A 130 1.36 -4.31 -7.29
CA GLN A 130 1.52 -4.94 -8.60
C GLN A 130 2.44 -6.17 -8.51
N ARG A 131 3.52 -6.08 -7.74
CA ARG A 131 4.44 -7.21 -7.49
C ARG A 131 3.76 -8.35 -6.73
N ALA A 132 2.75 -8.06 -5.92
CA ALA A 132 1.92 -9.06 -5.23
C ALA A 132 0.88 -9.72 -6.14
N GLY A 133 0.63 -9.16 -7.33
CA GLY A 133 -0.31 -9.68 -8.32
C GLY A 133 -1.64 -8.92 -8.43
N SER A 134 -1.81 -7.78 -7.72
CA SER A 134 -2.97 -6.90 -7.92
C SER A 134 -2.96 -6.30 -9.33
N GLN A 135 -4.11 -6.30 -10.01
CA GLN A 135 -4.24 -5.87 -11.39
C GLN A 135 -4.83 -4.45 -11.51
N ASN A 136 -5.82 -4.13 -10.69
CA ASN A 136 -6.56 -2.86 -10.76
C ASN A 136 -6.04 -1.88 -9.71
N VAL A 137 -4.81 -1.36 -9.93
CA VAL A 137 -4.12 -0.46 -8.99
C VAL A 137 -4.10 0.97 -9.53
N VAL A 138 -4.67 1.90 -8.75
CA VAL A 138 -4.68 3.34 -9.03
C VAL A 138 -3.62 4.02 -8.14
N GLU A 139 -2.50 4.42 -8.73
CA GLU A 139 -1.36 5.05 -8.05
C GLU A 139 -1.57 6.58 -7.98
N ILE A 140 -2.21 7.07 -6.92
CA ILE A 140 -2.54 8.50 -6.80
C ILE A 140 -1.34 9.40 -6.46
N HIS A 141 -0.21 8.82 -6.02
CA HIS A 141 1.04 9.54 -5.78
C HIS A 141 2.18 9.15 -6.73
N GLY A 142 1.86 8.45 -7.82
CA GLY A 142 2.87 7.98 -8.79
C GLY A 142 3.61 6.73 -8.35
N ASN A 143 4.79 6.49 -8.95
CA ASN A 143 5.61 5.31 -8.70
C ASN A 143 7.09 5.66 -8.72
N ILE A 144 7.81 5.27 -7.67
CA ILE A 144 9.23 5.63 -7.49
C ILE A 144 10.15 5.00 -8.55
N MET A 145 9.73 3.87 -9.13
CA MET A 145 10.50 3.16 -10.17
C MET A 145 10.37 3.80 -11.55
N ARG A 146 9.38 4.66 -11.76
CA ARG A 146 9.23 5.44 -12.99
C ARG A 146 10.01 6.77 -12.90
N THR A 147 10.31 7.32 -14.04
CA THR A 147 11.01 8.61 -14.19
C THR A 147 10.18 9.52 -15.09
N GLN A 148 10.11 10.80 -14.76
CA GLN A 148 9.44 11.82 -15.56
C GLN A 148 10.34 13.03 -15.79
N CYS A 149 10.03 13.79 -16.84
CA CYS A 149 10.63 15.09 -17.08
C CYS A 149 10.11 16.10 -16.05
N PHE A 150 11.00 16.89 -15.45
CA PHE A 150 10.60 17.93 -14.50
C PHE A 150 9.80 19.06 -15.17
N GLU A 151 10.18 19.43 -16.40
CA GLU A 151 9.56 20.54 -17.14
C GLU A 151 8.24 20.12 -17.81
N GLU A 152 8.27 19.00 -18.57
CA GLU A 152 7.13 18.55 -19.38
C GLU A 152 6.11 17.71 -18.61
N ARG A 153 6.47 17.21 -17.43
CA ARG A 153 5.61 16.31 -16.60
C ARG A 153 5.20 15.02 -17.32
N THR A 154 6.00 14.59 -18.28
CA THR A 154 5.79 13.36 -19.05
C THR A 154 6.72 12.26 -18.58
N VAL A 155 6.21 11.02 -18.55
CA VAL A 155 7.05 9.84 -18.22
C VAL A 155 8.09 9.64 -19.31
N VAL A 156 9.32 9.38 -18.88
CA VAL A 156 10.48 9.13 -19.74
C VAL A 156 11.00 7.73 -19.43
N GLU A 157 10.89 6.83 -20.40
CA GLU A 157 11.33 5.43 -20.25
C GLU A 157 12.80 5.21 -20.55
N ARG A 158 13.38 6.05 -21.42
CA ARG A 158 14.77 5.91 -21.89
C ARG A 158 15.43 7.27 -22.01
N TRP A 159 16.67 7.35 -21.58
CA TRP A 159 17.53 8.53 -21.73
C TRP A 159 18.98 8.11 -21.95
N GLU A 160 19.81 9.03 -22.36
CA GLU A 160 21.25 8.81 -22.53
C GLU A 160 21.98 8.94 -21.18
N GLU A 161 22.77 7.95 -20.83
CA GLU A 161 23.60 7.95 -19.61
C GLU A 161 24.89 8.73 -19.87
N THR A 162 24.84 10.05 -19.72
CA THR A 162 25.98 10.96 -19.91
C THR A 162 26.87 11.10 -18.68
N GLY A 163 26.44 10.52 -17.53
CA GLY A 163 27.08 10.73 -16.22
C GLY A 163 26.60 12.00 -15.51
N GLU A 164 25.74 12.80 -16.13
CA GLU A 164 25.10 13.96 -15.47
C GLU A 164 24.02 13.51 -14.48
N VAL A 165 23.95 14.14 -13.31
CA VAL A 165 22.99 13.80 -12.24
C VAL A 165 22.20 15.05 -11.84
N PRO A 166 20.86 15.05 -11.98
CA PRO A 166 20.02 14.04 -12.64
C PRO A 166 20.25 13.99 -14.16
N PRO A 167 19.91 12.86 -14.81
CA PRO A 167 19.96 12.76 -16.27
C PRO A 167 19.08 13.79 -16.97
N ARG A 168 19.28 13.99 -18.27
CA ARG A 168 18.51 14.95 -19.07
C ARG A 168 17.39 14.30 -19.85
N CYS A 169 16.27 15.02 -19.95
CA CYS A 169 15.16 14.64 -20.79
C CYS A 169 15.57 14.64 -22.27
N PRO A 170 15.36 13.55 -23.02
CA PRO A 170 15.73 13.49 -24.43
C PRO A 170 14.91 14.43 -25.31
N ASN A 171 13.74 14.89 -24.84
CA ASN A 171 12.85 15.75 -25.62
C ASN A 171 13.20 17.24 -25.45
N CYS A 172 13.34 17.71 -24.20
CA CYS A 172 13.49 19.14 -23.93
C CYS A 172 14.85 19.51 -23.29
N GLY A 173 15.68 18.53 -22.90
CA GLY A 173 16.96 18.77 -22.19
C GLY A 173 16.78 19.15 -20.71
N GLY A 174 15.56 19.27 -20.20
CA GLY A 174 15.30 19.52 -18.79
C GLY A 174 15.73 18.37 -17.89
N PRO A 175 15.90 18.57 -16.56
CA PRO A 175 16.31 17.50 -15.66
C PRO A 175 15.21 16.44 -15.51
N LEU A 176 15.62 15.18 -15.38
CA LEU A 176 14.73 14.10 -15.05
C LEU A 176 14.52 14.00 -13.53
N ARG A 177 13.34 13.53 -13.13
CA ARG A 177 12.97 13.32 -11.72
C ARG A 177 12.21 11.99 -11.55
N PRO A 178 12.10 11.44 -10.32
CA PRO A 178 11.18 10.33 -10.08
C PRO A 178 9.73 10.75 -10.35
N ASP A 179 8.93 9.83 -10.88
CA ASP A 179 7.49 10.01 -11.09
C ASP A 179 6.73 9.82 -9.78
N VAL A 180 6.93 10.75 -8.85
CA VAL A 180 6.31 10.78 -7.53
C VAL A 180 5.70 12.15 -7.31
N VAL A 181 4.47 12.22 -6.83
CA VAL A 181 3.84 13.49 -6.44
C VAL A 181 4.52 14.03 -5.20
N TRP A 182 5.02 15.25 -5.28
CA TRP A 182 5.67 15.94 -4.17
C TRP A 182 4.69 16.82 -3.40
N PHE A 183 5.04 17.17 -2.17
CA PHE A 183 4.28 18.14 -1.39
C PHE A 183 4.15 19.45 -2.13
N GLY A 184 2.90 19.97 -2.19
CA GLY A 184 2.55 21.15 -2.95
C GLY A 184 2.22 20.92 -4.42
N GLU A 185 2.35 19.70 -4.92
CA GLU A 185 1.90 19.33 -6.27
C GLU A 185 0.45 18.80 -6.24
N ALA A 186 -0.28 19.05 -7.34
CA ALA A 186 -1.57 18.42 -7.56
C ALA A 186 -1.40 16.92 -7.83
N LEU A 187 -2.37 16.12 -7.39
CA LEU A 187 -2.44 14.72 -7.76
C LEU A 187 -2.70 14.56 -9.28
N PRO A 188 -2.26 13.45 -9.91
CA PRO A 188 -2.62 13.15 -11.29
C PRO A 188 -4.13 13.14 -11.45
N GLU A 189 -4.66 14.04 -12.27
CA GLU A 189 -6.10 14.29 -12.39
C GLU A 189 -6.87 13.02 -12.77
N GLN A 190 -6.38 12.27 -13.75
CA GLN A 190 -7.01 11.02 -14.18
C GLN A 190 -7.08 10.00 -13.04
N ALA A 191 -5.97 9.75 -12.34
CA ALA A 191 -5.91 8.78 -11.25
C ALA A 191 -6.82 9.21 -10.07
N PHE A 192 -6.85 10.50 -9.75
CA PHE A 192 -7.69 10.98 -8.64
C PHE A 192 -9.18 10.98 -9.01
N ASN A 193 -9.54 11.28 -10.26
CA ASN A 193 -10.92 11.16 -10.75
C ASN A 193 -11.39 9.71 -10.74
N GLU A 194 -10.55 8.76 -11.17
CA GLU A 194 -10.82 7.33 -11.09
C GLU A 194 -11.03 6.88 -9.64
N ALA A 195 -10.12 7.23 -8.73
CA ALA A 195 -10.22 6.93 -7.30
C ALA A 195 -11.51 7.50 -6.68
N THR A 196 -11.87 8.73 -7.04
CA THR A 196 -13.10 9.38 -6.55
C THR A 196 -14.34 8.68 -7.11
N GLY A 197 -14.36 8.37 -8.40
CA GLY A 197 -15.44 7.65 -9.05
C GLY A 197 -15.68 6.26 -8.43
N ALA A 198 -14.60 5.52 -8.19
CA ALA A 198 -14.65 4.23 -7.50
C ALA A 198 -15.21 4.37 -6.07
N SER A 199 -14.75 5.36 -5.32
CA SER A 199 -15.24 5.64 -3.95
C SER A 199 -16.72 6.03 -3.89
N LEU A 200 -17.23 6.69 -4.92
CA LEU A 200 -18.66 7.03 -5.04
C LEU A 200 -19.55 5.82 -5.35
N ALA A 201 -18.99 4.80 -5.97
CA ALA A 201 -19.74 3.68 -6.53
C ALA A 201 -19.57 2.35 -5.78
N CYS A 202 -18.68 2.28 -4.78
CA CYS A 202 -18.40 1.03 -4.08
C CYS A 202 -19.50 0.66 -3.06
N ASP A 203 -19.61 -0.65 -2.82
CA ASP A 203 -20.44 -1.23 -1.76
C ASP A 203 -19.66 -1.35 -0.45
N VAL A 204 -18.35 -1.66 -0.55
CA VAL A 204 -17.44 -1.78 0.59
C VAL A 204 -16.17 -0.99 0.31
N PHE A 205 -15.71 -0.25 1.33
CA PHE A 205 -14.45 0.51 1.28
C PHE A 205 -13.54 0.09 2.44
N LEU A 206 -12.31 -0.35 2.14
CA LEU A 206 -11.31 -0.68 3.14
C LEU A 206 -10.21 0.41 3.15
N SER A 207 -9.98 1.05 4.30
CA SER A 207 -8.86 1.98 4.52
C SER A 207 -7.76 1.27 5.29
N VAL A 208 -6.58 1.06 4.67
CA VAL A 208 -5.55 0.15 5.17
C VAL A 208 -4.21 0.86 5.35
N GLY A 209 -3.68 0.86 6.56
CA GLY A 209 -2.33 1.34 6.85
C GLY A 209 -2.10 2.81 6.49
N THR A 210 -3.14 3.65 6.54
CA THR A 210 -3.05 5.08 6.26
C THR A 210 -3.33 5.91 7.51
N SER A 211 -2.66 7.06 7.64
CA SER A 211 -2.91 7.98 8.75
C SER A 211 -4.26 8.70 8.66
N GLY A 212 -4.87 8.76 7.48
CA GLY A 212 -6.12 9.47 7.23
C GLY A 212 -6.03 11.01 7.36
N ILE A 213 -4.83 11.59 7.23
CA ILE A 213 -4.61 13.05 7.36
C ILE A 213 -4.05 13.70 6.10
N VAL A 214 -3.60 12.93 5.12
CA VAL A 214 -3.02 13.45 3.88
C VAL A 214 -4.12 13.69 2.86
N GLU A 215 -4.44 14.97 2.66
CA GLU A 215 -5.44 15.37 1.67
C GLU A 215 -4.83 15.48 0.25
N PRO A 216 -5.66 15.26 -0.80
CA PRO A 216 -7.07 14.94 -0.79
C PRO A 216 -7.41 13.44 -0.61
N ALA A 217 -6.42 12.53 -0.51
CA ALA A 217 -6.62 11.09 -0.38
C ALA A 217 -7.44 10.70 0.88
N ALA A 218 -7.24 11.43 1.99
CA ALA A 218 -7.96 11.19 3.25
C ALA A 218 -9.49 11.39 3.13
N SER A 219 -9.94 12.15 2.14
CA SER A 219 -11.38 12.37 1.91
C SER A 219 -12.10 11.19 1.25
N LEU A 220 -11.39 10.29 0.55
CA LEU A 220 -11.98 9.20 -0.23
C LEU A 220 -12.86 8.23 0.60
N PRO A 221 -12.43 7.71 1.77
CA PRO A 221 -13.28 6.86 2.57
C PRO A 221 -14.52 7.59 3.12
N HIS A 222 -14.42 8.90 3.37
CA HIS A 222 -15.57 9.70 3.78
C HIS A 222 -16.58 9.88 2.63
N VAL A 223 -16.10 9.94 1.38
CA VAL A 223 -16.96 9.94 0.18
C VAL A 223 -17.75 8.65 0.11
N ALA A 224 -17.09 7.49 0.25
CA ALA A 224 -17.74 6.19 0.25
C ALA A 224 -18.77 6.06 1.39
N LEU A 225 -18.42 6.47 2.62
CA LEU A 225 -19.29 6.43 3.78
C LEU A 225 -20.57 7.27 3.57
N ARG A 226 -20.45 8.49 3.01
CA ARG A 226 -21.62 9.33 2.69
C ARG A 226 -22.51 8.75 1.61
N ARG A 227 -21.99 7.85 0.77
CA ARG A 227 -22.75 7.14 -0.27
C ARG A 227 -23.39 5.83 0.24
N GLY A 228 -23.18 5.50 1.52
CA GLY A 228 -23.77 4.32 2.15
C GLY A 228 -22.95 3.04 2.00
N ALA A 229 -21.70 3.14 1.53
CA ALA A 229 -20.79 2.01 1.52
C ALA A 229 -20.48 1.55 2.96
N ARG A 230 -20.30 0.25 3.17
CA ARG A 230 -19.70 -0.27 4.40
C ARG A 230 -18.22 0.09 4.42
N VAL A 231 -17.77 0.78 5.46
CA VAL A 231 -16.37 1.24 5.57
C VAL A 231 -15.68 0.50 6.71
N ALA A 232 -14.48 -0.04 6.45
CA ALA A 232 -13.63 -0.62 7.48
C ALA A 232 -12.23 0.03 7.47
N LEU A 233 -11.70 0.24 8.66
CA LEU A 233 -10.35 0.73 8.92
C LEU A 233 -9.49 -0.43 9.41
N VAL A 234 -8.43 -0.75 8.68
CA VAL A 234 -7.38 -1.71 9.09
C VAL A 234 -6.13 -0.93 9.44
N ASN A 235 -5.82 -0.83 10.73
CA ASN A 235 -4.68 -0.04 11.18
C ASN A 235 -4.22 -0.48 12.59
N LEU A 236 -3.00 -0.10 12.96
CA LEU A 236 -2.48 -0.30 14.33
C LEU A 236 -3.14 0.66 15.33
N GLU A 237 -3.43 1.89 14.88
CA GLU A 237 -3.97 2.97 15.67
C GLU A 237 -5.25 3.53 15.05
N GLU A 238 -6.04 4.19 15.88
CA GLU A 238 -7.21 4.95 15.43
C GLU A 238 -6.80 6.11 14.54
N THR A 239 -7.67 6.47 13.59
CA THR A 239 -7.47 7.59 12.68
C THR A 239 -8.69 8.50 12.70
N PRO A 240 -8.64 9.72 12.13
CA PRO A 240 -9.81 10.60 12.04
C PRO A 240 -11.01 10.02 11.28
N LEU A 241 -10.80 8.93 10.53
CA LEU A 241 -11.87 8.20 9.86
C LEU A 241 -12.80 7.47 10.84
N LEU A 242 -12.28 7.06 12.01
CA LEU A 242 -13.03 6.22 12.95
C LEU A 242 -14.29 6.92 13.46
N SER A 243 -15.41 6.25 13.32
CA SER A 243 -16.72 6.68 13.80
C SER A 243 -17.58 5.45 14.08
N GLU A 244 -18.76 5.64 14.63
CA GLU A 244 -19.72 4.55 14.91
C GLU A 244 -20.13 3.72 13.67
N ASN A 245 -19.97 4.30 12.47
CA ASN A 245 -20.32 3.66 11.21
C ASN A 245 -19.10 3.04 10.48
N VAL A 246 -17.96 2.94 11.15
CA VAL A 246 -16.71 2.39 10.59
C VAL A 246 -16.26 1.20 11.42
N ASP A 247 -16.12 0.04 10.78
CA ASP A 247 -15.55 -1.13 11.43
C ASP A 247 -14.05 -0.93 11.67
N PHE A 248 -13.59 -1.07 12.91
CA PHE A 248 -12.16 -0.97 13.19
C PHE A 248 -11.56 -2.35 13.41
N LEU A 249 -10.72 -2.76 12.47
CA LEU A 249 -9.91 -3.98 12.53
C LEU A 249 -8.50 -3.61 12.99
N ARG A 250 -8.28 -3.62 14.30
CA ARG A 250 -6.99 -3.24 14.89
C ARG A 250 -5.95 -4.32 14.69
N GLY A 251 -4.87 -4.01 14.00
CA GLY A 251 -3.73 -4.91 13.81
C GLY A 251 -2.87 -4.57 12.60
N PRO A 252 -1.73 -5.28 12.44
CA PRO A 252 -0.90 -5.16 11.25
C PRO A 252 -1.65 -5.67 10.02
N ALA A 253 -1.49 -4.97 8.89
CA ALA A 253 -2.20 -5.30 7.66
C ALA A 253 -1.86 -6.71 7.14
N GLY A 254 -0.61 -7.15 7.33
CA GLY A 254 -0.14 -8.48 6.93
C GLY A 254 -0.73 -9.63 7.75
N SER A 255 -1.39 -9.34 8.87
CA SER A 255 -2.11 -10.33 9.69
C SER A 255 -3.62 -10.20 9.53
N VAL A 256 -4.14 -8.97 9.58
CA VAL A 256 -5.59 -8.70 9.52
C VAL A 256 -6.17 -9.06 8.15
N LEU A 257 -5.53 -8.65 7.05
CA LEU A 257 -6.07 -8.87 5.71
C LEU A 257 -6.13 -10.35 5.31
N PRO A 258 -5.10 -11.20 5.57
CA PRO A 258 -5.23 -12.64 5.35
C PRO A 258 -6.38 -13.27 6.15
N ALA A 259 -6.54 -12.90 7.43
CA ALA A 259 -7.65 -13.38 8.25
C ALA A 259 -9.01 -12.93 7.68
N LEU A 260 -9.13 -11.67 7.26
CA LEU A 260 -10.36 -11.15 6.63
C LEU A 260 -10.74 -11.94 5.38
N VAL A 261 -9.78 -12.21 4.51
CA VAL A 261 -10.02 -12.99 3.27
C VAL A 261 -10.39 -14.42 3.62
N GLN A 262 -9.64 -15.08 4.49
CA GLN A 262 -9.87 -16.47 4.88
C GLN A 262 -11.23 -16.66 5.56
N GLU A 263 -11.64 -15.76 6.46
CA GLU A 263 -12.94 -15.87 7.14
C GLU A 263 -14.11 -15.49 6.23
N THR A 264 -13.87 -14.61 5.22
CA THR A 264 -14.91 -14.22 4.27
C THR A 264 -15.12 -15.30 3.22
N TRP A 265 -14.06 -15.89 2.70
CA TRP A 265 -14.09 -16.96 1.69
C TRP A 265 -13.24 -18.15 2.15
N PRO A 266 -13.77 -18.94 3.10
CA PRO A 266 -13.04 -20.13 3.56
C PRO A 266 -12.82 -21.11 2.40
N ARG A 267 -11.58 -21.62 2.29
CA ARG A 267 -11.30 -22.67 1.30
C ARG A 267 -12.04 -23.92 1.69
N GLU A 268 -12.91 -24.41 0.81
CA GLU A 268 -13.49 -25.74 0.96
C GLU A 268 -12.38 -26.75 0.68
N TRP A 269 -12.16 -27.69 1.64
CA TRP A 269 -11.19 -28.79 1.54
C TRP A 269 -11.77 -29.95 0.75
#